data_feca551f269df47c97aa78d2f733469e
#
_entry.id   feca551f269df47c97aa78d2f733469e
#
_cell.length_a   1.000
_cell.length_b   1.000
_cell.length_c   1.000
_cell.angle_alpha   90.00
_cell.angle_beta   90.00
_cell.angle_gamma   90.00
#
_symmetry.space_group_name_H-M   'P 1'
#
loop_
_entity.id
_entity.type
_entity.pdbx_description
1 polymer ?
#
loop_
_entity_poly.entity_id
_entity_poly.type
_entity_poly.pdbx_seq_one_letter_code
_entity_poly.pdbx_strand_id
1 'polypeptide(L)'
;MKVFIGPYPERDEERKVEIQIDPWDSWDASHTLALIALPLIKQLKEAKHGSALVDDADVPEEIRSTSAAPKENEWDTDEFVHARWDWVLDEILFALKQHTDYDAESKFYDHSDVNEEDELMVQVRSIKVDREGLDAHQKRVQNGFRLLGKYWAGLCS
;
A
#
# COMPACT_ATOMS: atom_id res chain seq x y z
N MET A 1 -2.74 -14.58 15.78
CA MET A 1 -2.10 -15.28 14.63
C MET A 1 -0.63 -15.52 14.89
N LYS A 2 -0.08 -16.64 14.41
CA LYS A 2 1.36 -16.88 14.30
C LYS A 2 1.69 -17.23 12.85
N VAL A 3 2.67 -16.55 12.28
CA VAL A 3 3.15 -16.82 10.93
C VAL A 3 4.66 -17.04 11.01
N PHE A 4 5.10 -18.20 10.59
CA PHE A 4 6.49 -18.54 10.43
C PHE A 4 6.72 -19.02 9.00
N ILE A 5 7.58 -18.31 8.29
CA ILE A 5 8.03 -18.68 6.96
C ILE A 5 9.55 -18.81 7.06
N GLY A 6 10.04 -20.06 7.03
CA GLY A 6 11.44 -20.39 7.17
C GLY A 6 12.29 -19.79 6.05
N PRO A 7 13.63 -19.86 6.16
CA PRO A 7 14.53 -19.45 5.10
C PRO A 7 14.28 -20.27 3.83
N TYR A 8 14.75 -19.77 2.69
CA TYR A 8 14.76 -20.57 1.48
C TYR A 8 15.63 -21.81 1.71
N PRO A 9 15.11 -23.00 1.44
CA PRO A 9 15.85 -24.25 1.64
C PRO A 9 16.96 -24.41 0.61
N GLU A 10 17.87 -25.31 0.90
CA GLU A 10 18.79 -25.82 -0.11
C GLU A 10 18.02 -26.62 -1.17
N ARG A 11 18.68 -26.96 -2.30
CA ARG A 11 18.06 -27.68 -3.42
C ARG A 11 17.27 -28.91 -2.93
N ASP A 12 16.07 -29.06 -3.47
CA ASP A 12 15.17 -30.22 -3.29
C ASP A 12 14.46 -30.33 -1.93
N GLU A 13 14.56 -29.32 -1.05
CA GLU A 13 13.78 -29.26 0.18
C GLU A 13 12.60 -28.29 0.06
N GLU A 14 11.47 -28.60 0.68
CA GLU A 14 10.33 -27.70 0.77
C GLU A 14 10.55 -26.63 1.83
N ARG A 15 10.16 -25.40 1.51
CA ARG A 15 10.21 -24.30 2.47
C ARG A 15 9.25 -24.56 3.63
N LYS A 16 9.77 -24.53 4.86
CA LYS A 16 8.93 -24.70 6.06
C LYS A 16 8.02 -23.50 6.24
N VAL A 17 6.71 -23.75 6.24
CA VAL A 17 5.67 -22.74 6.48
C VAL A 17 4.76 -23.24 7.58
N GLU A 18 4.63 -22.47 8.65
CA GLU A 18 3.69 -22.72 9.75
C GLU A 18 2.81 -21.49 9.93
N ILE A 19 1.51 -21.65 9.74
CA ILE A 19 0.54 -20.57 9.89
C ILE A 19 -0.56 -21.05 10.84
N GLN A 20 -0.72 -20.32 11.94
CA GLN A 20 -1.79 -20.54 12.90
C GLN A 20 -2.66 -19.29 12.95
N ILE A 21 -3.92 -19.45 12.55
CA ILE A 21 -4.93 -18.38 12.54
C ILE A 21 -5.79 -18.50 13.78
N ASP A 22 -5.96 -17.41 14.50
CA ASP A 22 -6.95 -17.29 15.56
C ASP A 22 -8.27 -16.82 14.97
N PRO A 23 -9.45 -17.26 15.49
CA PRO A 23 -10.74 -16.78 15.00
C PRO A 23 -10.87 -15.26 14.98
N TRP A 24 -10.25 -14.55 15.90
CA TRP A 24 -10.27 -13.08 15.96
C TRP A 24 -9.46 -12.40 14.85
N ASP A 25 -8.45 -13.09 14.28
CA ASP A 25 -7.65 -12.56 13.17
C ASP A 25 -8.50 -12.34 11.90
N SER A 26 -9.62 -13.03 11.77
CA SER A 26 -10.54 -12.89 10.64
C SER A 26 -11.52 -11.73 10.77
N TRP A 27 -11.67 -11.14 11.95
CA TRP A 27 -12.55 -9.99 12.16
C TRP A 27 -12.06 -8.74 11.45
N ASP A 28 -10.73 -8.55 11.46
CA ASP A 28 -10.06 -7.53 10.68
C ASP A 28 -8.92 -8.15 9.88
N ALA A 29 -9.32 -9.03 8.95
CA ALA A 29 -8.39 -9.78 8.12
C ALA A 29 -7.55 -8.85 7.22
N SER A 30 -8.12 -7.72 6.81
CA SER A 30 -7.42 -6.74 5.98
C SER A 30 -6.27 -6.08 6.73
N HIS A 31 -6.48 -5.66 7.99
CA HIS A 31 -5.43 -5.13 8.85
C HIS A 31 -4.36 -6.19 9.13
N THR A 32 -4.78 -7.41 9.46
CA THR A 32 -3.87 -8.54 9.72
C THR A 32 -2.98 -8.84 8.51
N LEU A 33 -3.53 -8.85 7.30
CA LEU A 33 -2.77 -9.03 6.06
C LEU A 33 -1.83 -7.86 5.78
N ALA A 34 -2.26 -6.64 6.05
CA ALA A 34 -1.44 -5.45 5.86
C ALA A 34 -0.21 -5.45 6.78
N LEU A 35 -0.33 -5.93 8.03
CA LEU A 35 0.80 -6.09 8.96
C LEU A 35 1.89 -7.04 8.42
N ILE A 36 1.50 -8.06 7.64
CA ILE A 36 2.44 -9.00 7.00
C ILE A 36 3.01 -8.38 5.71
N ALA A 37 2.14 -7.79 4.89
CA ALA A 37 2.51 -7.28 3.58
C ALA A 37 3.43 -6.04 3.67
N LEU A 38 3.17 -5.14 4.61
CA LEU A 38 3.92 -3.88 4.74
C LEU A 38 5.44 -4.07 4.86
N PRO A 39 5.97 -4.87 5.80
CA PRO A 39 7.41 -5.10 5.90
C PRO A 39 7.98 -5.85 4.68
N LEU A 40 7.19 -6.75 4.07
CA LEU A 40 7.62 -7.49 2.90
C LEU A 40 7.79 -6.59 1.68
N ILE A 41 6.81 -5.71 1.39
CA ILE A 41 6.88 -4.77 0.27
C ILE A 41 7.98 -3.72 0.51
N LYS A 42 8.17 -3.28 1.76
CA LYS A 42 9.27 -2.39 2.13
C LYS A 42 10.63 -3.03 1.80
N GLN A 43 10.85 -4.28 2.24
CA GLN A 43 12.08 -5.02 1.94
C GLN A 43 12.27 -5.24 0.44
N LEU A 44 11.19 -5.57 -0.30
CA LEU A 44 11.24 -5.70 -1.75
C LEU A 44 11.71 -4.40 -2.41
N LYS A 45 11.14 -3.25 -2.02
CA LYS A 45 11.54 -1.95 -2.57
C LYS A 45 13.01 -1.63 -2.33
N GLU A 46 13.53 -1.95 -1.14
CA GLU A 46 14.91 -1.68 -0.75
C GLU A 46 15.91 -2.62 -1.45
N ALA A 47 15.53 -3.88 -1.70
CA ALA A 47 16.43 -4.93 -2.18
C ALA A 47 16.24 -5.33 -3.65
N LYS A 48 15.26 -4.78 -4.36
CA LYS A 48 14.97 -5.15 -5.75
C LYS A 48 16.13 -4.86 -6.70
N HIS A 49 16.36 -5.78 -7.63
CA HIS A 49 17.36 -5.64 -8.68
C HIS A 49 16.77 -5.25 -10.04
N GLY A 50 15.44 -5.35 -10.18
CA GLY A 50 14.72 -5.05 -11.40
C GLY A 50 13.43 -4.28 -11.14
N SER A 51 12.68 -4.04 -12.20
CA SER A 51 11.40 -3.34 -12.14
C SER A 51 10.37 -4.06 -12.99
N ALA A 52 9.16 -4.20 -12.45
CA ALA A 52 8.03 -4.65 -13.23
C ALA A 52 7.65 -3.61 -14.28
N LEU A 53 7.10 -4.06 -15.41
CA LEU A 53 6.53 -3.16 -16.40
C LEU A 53 5.23 -2.57 -15.85
N VAL A 54 5.14 -1.25 -15.88
CA VAL A 54 4.00 -0.49 -15.34
C VAL A 54 3.31 0.24 -16.48
N ASP A 55 1.97 0.18 -16.50
CA ASP A 55 1.15 0.91 -17.45
C ASP A 55 1.22 2.42 -17.18
N ASP A 56 1.33 3.21 -18.22
CA ASP A 56 1.35 4.68 -18.16
C ASP A 56 0.09 5.26 -17.50
N ALA A 57 -1.05 4.56 -17.62
CA ALA A 57 -2.30 4.98 -16.99
C ALA A 57 -2.29 4.94 -15.45
N ASP A 58 -1.34 4.22 -14.86
CA ASP A 58 -1.25 4.02 -13.42
C ASP A 58 -0.28 4.98 -12.72
N VAL A 59 0.39 5.82 -13.48
CA VAL A 59 1.44 6.71 -12.98
C VAL A 59 1.21 8.16 -13.38
N PRO A 60 1.78 9.14 -12.66
CA PRO A 60 1.79 10.54 -13.06
C PRO A 60 2.38 10.76 -14.45
N GLU A 61 1.91 11.80 -15.12
CA GLU A 61 2.28 12.12 -16.50
C GLU A 61 3.80 12.28 -16.68
N GLU A 62 4.47 12.84 -15.69
CA GLU A 62 5.89 13.18 -15.70
C GLU A 62 6.81 11.95 -15.83
N ILE A 63 6.35 10.78 -15.44
CA ILE A 63 7.11 9.52 -15.50
C ILE A 63 6.55 8.48 -16.47
N ARG A 64 5.59 8.87 -17.33
CA ARG A 64 5.06 7.99 -18.36
C ARG A 64 6.10 7.71 -19.43
N SER A 65 5.96 6.58 -20.13
CA SER A 65 6.81 6.23 -21.26
C SER A 65 6.75 7.28 -22.36
N THR A 66 5.58 7.94 -22.51
CA THR A 66 5.35 9.03 -23.48
C THR A 66 6.07 10.33 -23.13
N SER A 67 6.51 10.50 -21.87
CA SER A 67 7.27 11.67 -21.41
C SER A 67 8.78 11.43 -21.42
N ALA A 68 9.21 10.21 -21.71
CA ALA A 68 10.61 9.83 -21.79
C ALA A 68 11.25 10.28 -23.11
N ALA A 69 12.58 10.45 -23.09
CA ALA A 69 13.35 10.65 -24.30
C ALA A 69 13.21 9.45 -25.26
N PRO A 70 13.35 9.68 -26.58
CA PRO A 70 13.33 8.59 -27.57
C PRO A 70 14.38 7.53 -27.24
N LYS A 71 13.99 6.26 -27.30
CA LYS A 71 14.90 5.13 -27.09
C LYS A 71 15.91 5.02 -28.24
N GLU A 72 17.12 4.56 -27.91
CA GLU A 72 18.13 4.27 -28.93
C GLU A 72 17.76 3.04 -29.77
N ASN A 73 17.20 1.99 -29.12
CA ASN A 73 16.74 0.77 -29.75
C ASN A 73 15.32 0.40 -29.31
N GLU A 74 14.58 -0.32 -30.13
CA GLU A 74 13.20 -0.75 -29.81
C GLU A 74 13.09 -1.62 -28.57
N TRP A 75 14.11 -2.43 -28.29
CA TRP A 75 14.15 -3.34 -27.13
C TRP A 75 14.63 -2.69 -25.83
N ASP A 76 15.14 -1.45 -25.88
CA ASP A 76 15.56 -0.75 -24.69
C ASP A 76 14.36 -0.37 -23.82
N THR A 77 14.57 -0.33 -22.51
CA THR A 77 13.65 0.32 -21.60
C THR A 77 13.82 1.84 -21.66
N ASP A 78 12.75 2.59 -21.48
CA ASP A 78 12.86 4.04 -21.34
C ASP A 78 13.46 4.43 -19.97
N GLU A 79 13.92 5.68 -19.84
CA GLU A 79 14.59 6.19 -18.65
C GLU A 79 13.71 6.16 -17.38
N PHE A 80 12.36 6.12 -17.50
CA PHE A 80 11.45 6.14 -16.37
C PHE A 80 10.94 4.76 -15.94
N VAL A 81 11.39 3.66 -16.55
CA VAL A 81 10.90 2.31 -16.21
C VAL A 81 11.06 1.99 -14.72
N HIS A 82 12.19 2.36 -14.12
CA HIS A 82 12.44 2.15 -12.70
C HIS A 82 11.63 3.12 -11.83
N ALA A 83 11.50 4.37 -12.23
CA ALA A 83 10.74 5.39 -11.51
C ALA A 83 9.25 5.04 -11.44
N ARG A 84 8.67 4.47 -12.52
CA ARG A 84 7.29 4.00 -12.52
C ARG A 84 7.06 2.89 -11.49
N TRP A 85 7.97 1.92 -11.45
CA TRP A 85 7.85 0.82 -10.49
C TRP A 85 8.05 1.29 -9.06
N ASP A 86 9.00 2.20 -8.81
CA ASP A 86 9.20 2.82 -7.50
C ASP A 86 7.97 3.57 -7.03
N TRP A 87 7.33 4.32 -7.92
CA TRP A 87 6.09 5.04 -7.62
C TRP A 87 4.94 4.08 -7.26
N VAL A 88 4.77 2.99 -8.01
CA VAL A 88 3.76 1.95 -7.72
C VAL A 88 4.00 1.34 -6.33
N LEU A 89 5.25 0.98 -6.02
CA LEU A 89 5.59 0.44 -4.70
C LEU A 89 5.34 1.46 -3.58
N ASP A 90 5.58 2.76 -3.82
CA ASP A 90 5.29 3.82 -2.84
C ASP A 90 3.79 3.98 -2.58
N GLU A 91 2.95 3.92 -3.61
CA GLU A 91 1.50 3.96 -3.44
C GLU A 91 0.97 2.72 -2.70
N ILE A 92 1.52 1.54 -2.98
CA ILE A 92 1.19 0.31 -2.24
C ILE A 92 1.61 0.45 -0.78
N LEU A 93 2.83 0.91 -0.51
CA LEU A 93 3.34 1.13 0.85
C LEU A 93 2.52 2.18 1.59
N PHE A 94 2.12 3.25 0.91
CA PHE A 94 1.22 4.25 1.47
C PHE A 94 -0.09 3.60 1.93
N ALA A 95 -0.77 2.85 1.06
CA ALA A 95 -2.04 2.20 1.38
C ALA A 95 -1.91 1.23 2.56
N LEU A 96 -0.90 0.36 2.55
CA LEU A 96 -0.64 -0.59 3.62
C LEU A 96 -0.36 0.14 4.95
N LYS A 97 0.45 1.21 4.94
CA LYS A 97 0.74 1.99 6.13
C LYS A 97 -0.50 2.66 6.69
N GLN A 98 -1.32 3.31 5.84
CA GLN A 98 -2.55 3.94 6.31
C GLN A 98 -3.52 2.90 6.88
N HIS A 99 -3.56 1.70 6.31
CA HIS A 99 -4.43 0.63 6.77
C HIS A 99 -3.98 -0.04 8.07
N THR A 100 -2.69 0.05 8.41
CA THR A 100 -2.16 -0.45 9.70
C THR A 100 -2.15 0.60 10.81
N ASP A 101 -2.45 1.85 10.50
CA ASP A 101 -2.50 2.96 11.43
C ASP A 101 -3.97 3.30 11.74
N TYR A 102 -4.42 2.99 12.95
CA TYR A 102 -5.79 3.27 13.38
C TYR A 102 -6.11 4.77 13.45
N ASP A 103 -5.10 5.62 13.57
CA ASP A 103 -5.26 7.08 13.65
C ASP A 103 -5.02 7.78 12.30
N ALA A 104 -4.83 7.04 11.22
CA ALA A 104 -4.48 7.58 9.91
C ALA A 104 -5.47 8.65 9.40
N GLU A 105 -6.74 8.50 9.72
CA GLU A 105 -7.81 9.43 9.32
C GLU A 105 -8.14 10.49 10.37
N SER A 106 -7.58 10.41 11.60
CA SER A 106 -7.89 11.33 12.71
C SER A 106 -7.67 12.80 12.36
N LYS A 107 -6.70 13.10 11.52
CA LYS A 107 -6.36 14.45 11.05
C LYS A 107 -7.47 15.15 10.24
N PHE A 108 -8.47 14.38 9.75
CA PHE A 108 -9.61 14.91 9.01
C PHE A 108 -10.80 15.26 9.91
N TYR A 109 -10.70 15.00 11.22
CA TYR A 109 -11.74 15.23 12.20
C TYR A 109 -11.28 16.31 13.19
N ASP A 110 -11.98 17.43 13.21
CA ASP A 110 -11.73 18.52 14.18
C ASP A 110 -12.73 18.41 15.33
N HIS A 111 -12.22 18.13 16.52
CA HIS A 111 -12.96 17.99 17.75
C HIS A 111 -12.97 19.25 18.62
N SER A 112 -12.47 20.37 18.13
CA SER A 112 -12.30 21.60 18.91
C SER A 112 -13.61 22.17 19.49
N ASP A 113 -14.74 21.92 18.84
CA ASP A 113 -16.06 22.39 19.25
C ASP A 113 -16.85 21.34 20.09
N VAL A 114 -16.24 20.19 20.38
CA VAL A 114 -16.88 19.12 21.16
C VAL A 114 -16.81 19.47 22.64
N ASN A 115 -17.99 19.55 23.29
CA ASN A 115 -18.08 19.68 24.74
C ASN A 115 -18.41 18.32 25.35
N GLU A 116 -17.54 17.81 26.22
CA GLU A 116 -17.67 16.49 26.86
C GLU A 116 -18.91 16.37 27.79
N GLU A 117 -19.48 17.50 28.24
CA GLU A 117 -20.67 17.55 29.08
C GLU A 117 -21.98 17.40 28.27
N ASP A 118 -21.91 17.53 26.95
CA ASP A 118 -23.09 17.43 26.09
C ASP A 118 -23.51 15.97 25.86
N GLU A 119 -24.78 15.78 25.48
CA GLU A 119 -25.27 14.46 25.06
C GLU A 119 -24.47 13.95 23.86
N LEU A 120 -24.26 12.63 23.80
CA LEU A 120 -23.45 11.96 22.77
C LEU A 120 -23.80 12.40 21.32
N MET A 121 -25.08 12.55 21.02
CA MET A 121 -25.54 12.98 19.69
C MET A 121 -25.18 14.44 19.37
N VAL A 122 -25.08 15.30 20.39
CA VAL A 122 -24.63 16.69 20.25
C VAL A 122 -23.13 16.70 20.02
N GLN A 123 -22.36 15.97 20.81
CA GLN A 123 -20.92 15.81 20.63
C GLN A 123 -20.57 15.35 19.20
N VAL A 124 -21.22 14.29 18.70
CA VAL A 124 -20.98 13.77 17.34
C VAL A 124 -21.29 14.80 16.25
N ARG A 125 -22.34 15.62 16.44
CA ARG A 125 -22.71 16.70 15.48
C ARG A 125 -21.76 17.88 15.50
N SER A 126 -21.05 18.09 16.61
CA SER A 126 -20.07 19.16 16.78
C SER A 126 -18.72 18.84 16.10
N ILE A 127 -18.46 17.58 15.75
CA ILE A 127 -17.25 17.18 15.04
C ILE A 127 -17.29 17.77 13.61
N LYS A 128 -16.30 18.56 13.27
CA LYS A 128 -16.11 19.05 11.92
C LYS A 128 -15.26 18.07 11.13
N VAL A 129 -15.68 17.78 9.91
CA VAL A 129 -15.00 16.80 9.05
C VAL A 129 -14.53 17.47 7.78
N ASP A 130 -13.24 17.40 7.51
CA ASP A 130 -12.67 17.71 6.20
C ASP A 130 -13.01 16.58 5.22
N ARG A 131 -14.21 16.67 4.62
CA ARG A 131 -14.73 15.64 3.71
C ARG A 131 -13.93 15.51 2.42
N GLU A 132 -13.42 16.64 1.90
CA GLU A 132 -12.64 16.65 0.67
C GLU A 132 -11.28 15.99 0.89
N GLY A 133 -10.59 16.34 1.96
CA GLY A 133 -9.32 15.73 2.34
C GLY A 133 -9.46 14.23 2.65
N LEU A 134 -10.50 13.84 3.39
CA LEU A 134 -10.80 12.44 3.71
C LEU A 134 -11.09 11.63 2.44
N ASP A 135 -11.92 12.14 1.53
CA ASP A 135 -12.28 11.47 0.29
C ASP A 135 -11.05 11.29 -0.63
N ALA A 136 -10.21 12.32 -0.75
CA ALA A 136 -8.96 12.24 -1.50
C ALA A 136 -8.01 11.20 -0.88
N HIS A 137 -7.90 11.18 0.44
CA HIS A 137 -7.08 10.21 1.17
C HIS A 137 -7.56 8.77 0.93
N GLN A 138 -8.85 8.51 1.09
CA GLN A 138 -9.44 7.20 0.88
C GLN A 138 -9.30 6.72 -0.56
N LYS A 139 -9.46 7.60 -1.55
CA LYS A 139 -9.21 7.29 -2.97
C LYS A 139 -7.76 6.87 -3.21
N ARG A 140 -6.79 7.54 -2.57
CA ARG A 140 -5.38 7.16 -2.68
C ARG A 140 -5.10 5.81 -2.05
N VAL A 141 -5.66 5.52 -0.88
CA VAL A 141 -5.56 4.20 -0.22
C VAL A 141 -6.14 3.10 -1.11
N GLN A 142 -7.35 3.32 -1.67
CA GLN A 142 -7.97 2.37 -2.59
C GLN A 142 -7.13 2.16 -3.86
N ASN A 143 -6.53 3.22 -4.40
CA ASN A 143 -5.63 3.10 -5.55
C ASN A 143 -4.39 2.25 -5.21
N GLY A 144 -3.79 2.41 -4.05
CA GLY A 144 -2.66 1.58 -3.63
C GLY A 144 -3.01 0.08 -3.56
N PHE A 145 -4.18 -0.28 -3.02
CA PHE A 145 -4.65 -1.67 -3.02
C PHE A 145 -4.99 -2.17 -4.42
N ARG A 146 -5.54 -1.33 -5.30
CA ARG A 146 -5.75 -1.66 -6.71
C ARG A 146 -4.44 -1.98 -7.41
N LEU A 147 -3.40 -1.16 -7.17
CA LEU A 147 -2.05 -1.38 -7.71
C LEU A 147 -1.42 -2.66 -7.16
N LEU A 148 -1.57 -2.94 -5.87
CA LEU A 148 -1.11 -4.20 -5.26
C LEU A 148 -1.73 -5.41 -5.98
N GLY A 149 -3.04 -5.40 -6.23
CA GLY A 149 -3.71 -6.47 -6.95
C GLY A 149 -3.28 -6.57 -8.41
N LYS A 150 -3.17 -5.43 -9.12
CA LYS A 150 -2.79 -5.37 -10.53
C LYS A 150 -1.36 -5.89 -10.77
N TYR A 151 -0.43 -5.50 -9.90
CA TYR A 151 1.00 -5.82 -10.05
C TYR A 151 1.46 -6.96 -9.16
N TRP A 152 0.53 -7.78 -8.65
CA TRP A 152 0.84 -8.89 -7.75
C TRP A 152 1.93 -9.82 -8.27
N ALA A 153 1.86 -10.21 -9.55
CA ALA A 153 2.85 -11.07 -10.18
C ALA A 153 4.21 -10.40 -10.40
N GLY A 154 4.27 -9.07 -10.36
CA GLY A 154 5.51 -8.28 -10.46
C GLY A 154 6.21 -8.02 -9.11
N LEU A 155 5.66 -8.53 -7.99
CA LEU A 155 6.26 -8.41 -6.67
C LEU A 155 7.42 -9.41 -6.49
N CYS A 156 8.45 -9.27 -7.30
CA CYS A 156 9.67 -10.08 -7.28
C CYS A 156 10.90 -9.19 -7.46
N SER A 157 12.07 -9.68 -7.04
CA SER A 157 13.36 -8.99 -7.19
C SER A 157 14.26 -9.74 -8.16
#